data_881a63c6bd613a9279e1ea7551d315a8
#
_entry.id   881a63c6bd613a9279e1ea7551d315a8
#
_cell.length_a   1.000
_cell.length_b   1.000
_cell.length_c   1.000
_cell.angle_alpha   90.00
_cell.angle_beta   90.00
_cell.angle_gamma   90.00
#
_symmetry.space_group_name_H-M   'P 1'
#
loop_
_entity.id
_entity.type
_entity.pdbx_description
1 polymer ?
#
loop_
_entity_poly.entity_id
_entity_poly.type
_entity_poly.pdbx_seq_one_letter_code
_entity_poly.pdbx_strand_id
1 'polypeptide(L)'
;MHSWIDGQPAQAINLQSRALAYGDGLFETIAVRAGRPSLLGYHLERLALGCQRLAIDADQVVIADELCRYASALGDGVLKLILVRGDSQRGYAPAAGVAPRRILQGSPLPAYPAQHAQQGVRLFACSTRLAQQPLLAGLKHLNRLEQVLARAEWQDTEHAEGLMLDTSGRVIEGVFSNLFLVRDGELLTADLSRCGVAGVMRAALIDQAADAGISLRITDLSLQDLEQADEVFVCNSVYGIWPVRAFASLNWSPGPLTRKLQAIARTLLDA
;
A
#
# COMPACT_ATOMS: atom_id res chain seq x y z
N MET A 1 -18.41 -8.57 -11.51
CA MET A 1 -17.65 -9.36 -10.51
C MET A 1 -18.48 -9.45 -9.24
N HIS A 2 -18.50 -10.61 -8.59
CA HIS A 2 -19.30 -10.79 -7.39
C HIS A 2 -18.43 -10.46 -6.16
N SER A 3 -18.96 -9.68 -5.22
CA SER A 3 -18.33 -9.53 -3.90
C SER A 3 -18.66 -10.74 -3.03
N TRP A 4 -17.73 -11.14 -2.16
CA TRP A 4 -17.96 -12.16 -1.14
C TRP A 4 -17.90 -11.56 0.25
N ILE A 5 -18.72 -12.10 1.15
CA ILE A 5 -18.60 -11.85 2.59
C ILE A 5 -18.50 -13.21 3.28
N ASP A 6 -17.44 -13.42 4.05
CA ASP A 6 -17.16 -14.67 4.77
C ASP A 6 -17.26 -15.92 3.87
N GLY A 7 -16.66 -15.81 2.67
CA GLY A 7 -16.58 -16.88 1.69
C GLY A 7 -17.86 -17.12 0.87
N GLN A 8 -18.89 -16.29 1.01
CA GLN A 8 -20.17 -16.43 0.29
C GLN A 8 -20.46 -15.20 -0.56
N PRO A 9 -21.04 -15.34 -1.77
CA PRO A 9 -21.49 -14.21 -2.57
C PRO A 9 -22.44 -13.29 -1.79
N ALA A 10 -22.16 -11.98 -1.81
CA ALA A 10 -22.96 -10.98 -1.12
C ALA A 10 -22.90 -9.61 -1.82
N GLN A 11 -23.94 -8.79 -1.62
CA GLN A 11 -24.06 -7.46 -2.21
C GLN A 11 -24.33 -6.36 -1.17
N ALA A 12 -24.46 -6.72 0.10
CA ALA A 12 -24.77 -5.78 1.17
C ALA A 12 -24.03 -6.14 2.47
N ILE A 13 -23.73 -5.14 3.26
CA ILE A 13 -23.20 -5.29 4.63
C ILE A 13 -24.24 -4.79 5.62
N ASN A 14 -24.13 -5.28 6.87
CA ASN A 14 -24.99 -4.81 7.96
C ASN A 14 -24.70 -3.33 8.27
N LEU A 15 -25.73 -2.52 8.49
CA LEU A 15 -25.58 -1.12 8.91
C LEU A 15 -24.91 -0.98 10.29
N GLN A 16 -24.90 -2.02 11.10
CA GLN A 16 -24.19 -2.07 12.38
C GLN A 16 -22.69 -2.40 12.23
N SER A 17 -22.18 -2.53 11.00
CA SER A 17 -20.78 -2.79 10.76
C SER A 17 -19.90 -1.66 11.31
N ARG A 18 -18.92 -2.03 12.14
CA ARG A 18 -17.95 -1.08 12.69
C ARG A 18 -17.06 -0.44 11.63
N ALA A 19 -16.94 -1.06 10.44
CA ALA A 19 -16.28 -0.44 9.30
C ALA A 19 -16.97 0.84 8.86
N LEU A 20 -18.32 0.84 8.80
CA LEU A 20 -19.11 2.03 8.45
C LEU A 20 -19.05 3.10 9.53
N ALA A 21 -19.16 2.70 10.80
CA ALA A 21 -19.26 3.65 11.89
C ALA A 21 -17.91 4.28 12.30
N TYR A 22 -16.82 3.52 12.21
CA TYR A 22 -15.53 3.91 12.80
C TYR A 22 -14.32 3.64 11.91
N GLY A 23 -14.48 2.99 10.75
CA GLY A 23 -13.35 2.49 9.98
C GLY A 23 -12.54 1.44 10.78
N ASP A 24 -13.19 0.67 11.66
CA ASP A 24 -12.55 -0.31 12.54
C ASP A 24 -12.23 -1.60 11.78
N GLY A 25 -11.10 -1.58 11.09
CA GLY A 25 -10.66 -2.68 10.26
C GLY A 25 -9.42 -2.35 9.44
N LEU A 26 -9.00 -3.34 8.69
CA LEU A 26 -7.83 -3.35 7.82
C LEU A 26 -8.25 -3.64 6.37
N PHE A 27 -7.38 -3.34 5.42
CA PHE A 27 -7.62 -3.77 4.05
C PHE A 27 -6.31 -4.11 3.32
N GLU A 28 -6.43 -4.99 2.34
CA GLU A 28 -5.36 -5.33 1.41
C GLU A 28 -5.82 -5.08 -0.03
N THR A 29 -4.85 -4.77 -0.90
CA THR A 29 -5.07 -4.58 -2.34
C THR A 29 -4.03 -5.41 -3.06
N ILE A 30 -4.47 -6.53 -3.63
CA ILE A 30 -3.62 -7.62 -4.12
C ILE A 30 -3.80 -7.73 -5.63
N ALA A 31 -2.72 -7.62 -6.39
CA ALA A 31 -2.76 -7.95 -7.81
C ALA A 31 -2.98 -9.46 -7.95
N VAL A 32 -3.85 -9.84 -8.88
CA VAL A 32 -4.10 -11.25 -9.22
C VAL A 32 -3.70 -11.45 -10.67
N ARG A 33 -2.85 -12.44 -10.92
CA ARG A 33 -2.35 -12.79 -12.26
C ARG A 33 -2.50 -14.29 -12.47
N ALA A 34 -3.17 -14.67 -13.56
CA ALA A 34 -3.48 -16.06 -13.88
C ALA A 34 -4.10 -16.82 -12.68
N GLY A 35 -5.03 -16.16 -11.96
CA GLY A 35 -5.71 -16.74 -10.80
C GLY A 35 -4.87 -16.85 -9.52
N ARG A 36 -3.66 -16.28 -9.48
CA ARG A 36 -2.76 -16.30 -8.32
C ARG A 36 -2.61 -14.91 -7.71
N PRO A 37 -2.74 -14.77 -6.37
CA PRO A 37 -2.53 -13.49 -5.70
C PRO A 37 -1.02 -13.21 -5.55
N SER A 38 -0.54 -12.14 -6.17
CA SER A 38 0.87 -11.72 -6.10
C SER A 38 1.25 -11.28 -4.69
N LEU A 39 2.47 -11.58 -4.24
CA LEU A 39 3.02 -11.17 -2.92
C LEU A 39 2.15 -11.63 -1.73
N LEU A 40 1.43 -12.74 -1.86
CA LEU A 40 0.46 -13.19 -0.85
C LEU A 40 1.06 -13.29 0.55
N GLY A 41 2.28 -13.84 0.70
CA GLY A 41 2.96 -13.96 1.99
C GLY A 41 3.11 -12.60 2.69
N TYR A 42 3.63 -11.59 2.00
CA TYR A 42 3.78 -10.23 2.55
C TYR A 42 2.43 -9.57 2.89
N HIS A 43 1.38 -9.83 2.10
CA HIS A 43 0.04 -9.34 2.42
C HIS A 43 -0.51 -9.97 3.71
N LEU A 44 -0.34 -11.29 3.88
CA LEU A 44 -0.78 -12.00 5.08
C LEU A 44 0.02 -11.57 6.32
N GLU A 45 1.34 -11.40 6.22
CA GLU A 45 2.18 -10.91 7.31
C GLU A 45 1.76 -9.52 7.79
N ARG A 46 1.55 -8.58 6.86
CA ARG A 46 1.08 -7.23 7.22
C ARG A 46 -0.32 -7.26 7.84
N LEU A 47 -1.22 -8.06 7.29
CA LEU A 47 -2.57 -8.23 7.83
C LEU A 47 -2.54 -8.83 9.22
N ALA A 48 -1.72 -9.86 9.47
CA ALA A 48 -1.56 -10.50 10.78
C ALA A 48 -1.01 -9.50 11.82
N LEU A 49 0.01 -8.72 11.47
CA LEU A 49 0.53 -7.66 12.32
C LEU A 49 -0.57 -6.61 12.63
N GLY A 50 -1.36 -6.23 11.64
CA GLY A 50 -2.48 -5.31 11.83
C GLY A 50 -3.54 -5.88 12.76
N CYS A 51 -3.90 -7.15 12.59
CA CYS A 51 -4.83 -7.87 13.46
C CYS A 51 -4.33 -7.89 14.91
N GLN A 52 -3.06 -8.23 15.12
CA GLN A 52 -2.44 -8.23 16.44
C GLN A 52 -2.52 -6.85 17.10
N ARG A 53 -2.11 -5.79 16.40
CA ARG A 53 -2.06 -4.43 16.94
C ARG A 53 -3.46 -3.83 17.21
N LEU A 54 -4.46 -4.20 16.41
CA LEU A 54 -5.84 -3.76 16.61
C LEU A 54 -6.64 -4.74 17.47
N ALA A 55 -6.05 -5.85 17.95
CA ALA A 55 -6.73 -6.92 18.68
C ALA A 55 -7.98 -7.43 17.91
N ILE A 56 -7.82 -7.75 16.62
CA ILE A 56 -8.84 -8.39 15.79
C ILE A 56 -8.48 -9.88 15.71
N ASP A 57 -9.31 -10.74 16.30
CA ASP A 57 -9.10 -12.19 16.31
C ASP A 57 -9.55 -12.79 14.96
N ALA A 58 -8.65 -12.86 14.00
CA ALA A 58 -8.92 -13.33 12.65
C ALA A 58 -8.07 -14.56 12.31
N ASP A 59 -8.72 -15.62 11.84
CA ASP A 59 -8.08 -16.85 11.40
C ASP A 59 -7.34 -16.61 10.06
N GLN A 60 -6.00 -16.57 10.14
CA GLN A 60 -5.14 -16.32 8.98
C GLN A 60 -5.19 -17.46 7.95
N VAL A 61 -5.45 -18.69 8.37
CA VAL A 61 -5.56 -19.85 7.47
C VAL A 61 -6.84 -19.74 6.62
N VAL A 62 -7.95 -19.40 7.26
CA VAL A 62 -9.22 -19.16 6.57
C VAL A 62 -9.11 -18.01 5.59
N ILE A 63 -8.44 -16.92 5.98
CA ILE A 63 -8.23 -15.76 5.11
C ILE A 63 -7.40 -16.15 3.88
N ALA A 64 -6.29 -16.85 4.07
CA ALA A 64 -5.42 -17.28 2.98
C ALA A 64 -6.16 -18.18 1.97
N ASP A 65 -6.94 -19.15 2.46
CA ASP A 65 -7.76 -20.03 1.63
C ASP A 65 -8.82 -19.23 0.83
N GLU A 66 -9.54 -18.32 1.49
CA GLU A 66 -10.52 -17.47 0.80
C GLU A 66 -9.89 -16.57 -0.27
N LEU A 67 -8.72 -15.99 0.00
CA LEU A 67 -7.98 -15.17 -0.96
C LEU A 67 -7.59 -15.99 -2.19
N CYS A 68 -7.05 -17.19 -2.00
CA CYS A 68 -6.67 -18.09 -3.10
C CYS A 68 -7.88 -18.53 -3.93
N ARG A 69 -8.98 -18.93 -3.28
CA ARG A 69 -10.22 -19.33 -3.98
C ARG A 69 -10.82 -18.15 -4.78
N TYR A 70 -10.87 -16.98 -4.18
CA TYR A 70 -11.38 -15.80 -4.86
C TYR A 70 -10.48 -15.38 -6.02
N ALA A 71 -9.16 -15.40 -5.84
CA ALA A 71 -8.18 -15.08 -6.88
C ALA A 71 -8.31 -16.05 -8.07
N SER A 72 -8.45 -17.35 -7.81
CA SER A 72 -8.68 -18.37 -8.85
C SER A 72 -9.97 -18.09 -9.66
N ALA A 73 -11.04 -17.68 -8.98
CA ALA A 73 -12.30 -17.31 -9.65
C ALA A 73 -12.21 -15.95 -10.41
N LEU A 74 -11.35 -15.04 -9.96
CA LEU A 74 -11.15 -13.72 -10.58
C LEU A 74 -10.34 -13.82 -11.88
N GLY A 75 -9.35 -14.71 -11.96
CA GLY A 75 -8.43 -14.83 -13.08
C GLY A 75 -7.35 -13.74 -13.04
N ASP A 76 -7.56 -12.64 -13.77
CA ASP A 76 -6.70 -11.45 -13.73
C ASP A 76 -7.47 -10.27 -13.15
N GLY A 77 -6.83 -9.49 -12.27
CA GLY A 77 -7.47 -8.32 -11.68
C GLY A 77 -6.81 -7.82 -10.41
N VAL A 78 -7.54 -7.02 -9.67
CA VAL A 78 -7.19 -6.58 -8.32
C VAL A 78 -8.22 -7.13 -7.36
N LEU A 79 -7.76 -7.89 -6.38
CA LEU A 79 -8.53 -8.37 -5.25
C LEU A 79 -8.35 -7.39 -4.10
N LYS A 80 -9.45 -6.86 -3.57
CA LYS A 80 -9.47 -6.09 -2.34
C LYS A 80 -10.07 -6.92 -1.22
N LEU A 81 -9.28 -7.21 -0.19
CA LEU A 81 -9.78 -7.73 1.08
C LEU A 81 -10.05 -6.55 2.02
N ILE A 82 -11.22 -6.53 2.66
CA ILE A 82 -11.52 -5.66 3.79
C ILE A 82 -11.84 -6.56 4.97
N LEU A 83 -11.02 -6.47 6.03
CA LEU A 83 -11.20 -7.20 7.27
C LEU A 83 -11.74 -6.25 8.33
N VAL A 84 -12.93 -6.52 8.84
CA VAL A 84 -13.64 -5.68 9.81
C VAL A 84 -13.76 -6.44 11.12
N ARG A 85 -13.65 -5.76 12.25
CA ARG A 85 -13.84 -6.36 13.57
C ARG A 85 -15.19 -7.08 13.76
N GLY A 86 -16.16 -6.82 12.91
CA GLY A 86 -17.51 -7.37 12.98
C GLY A 86 -18.55 -6.28 13.29
N ASP A 87 -19.72 -6.73 13.64
CA ASP A 87 -20.86 -5.84 13.90
C ASP A 87 -20.98 -5.57 15.42
N SER A 88 -21.38 -4.37 15.80
CA SER A 88 -21.64 -4.04 17.20
C SER A 88 -22.71 -2.98 17.33
N GLN A 89 -23.29 -2.91 18.51
CA GLN A 89 -24.14 -1.79 18.89
C GLN A 89 -23.31 -0.50 19.07
N ARG A 90 -23.96 0.61 19.37
CA ARG A 90 -23.36 1.92 19.56
C ARG A 90 -22.21 1.89 20.60
N GLY A 91 -21.13 2.59 20.29
CA GLY A 91 -20.01 2.85 21.20
C GLY A 91 -18.66 2.40 20.65
N TYR A 92 -17.58 2.95 21.18
CA TYR A 92 -16.21 2.63 20.75
C TYR A 92 -15.72 1.28 21.25
N ALA A 93 -16.21 0.83 22.40
CA ALA A 93 -15.82 -0.47 22.96
C ALA A 93 -16.23 -1.60 22.02
N PRO A 94 -15.29 -2.45 21.55
CA PRO A 94 -15.65 -3.61 20.77
C PRO A 94 -16.40 -4.63 21.65
N ALA A 95 -17.43 -5.26 21.07
CA ALA A 95 -18.12 -6.35 21.76
C ALA A 95 -17.21 -7.59 21.83
N ALA A 96 -17.19 -8.27 22.96
CA ALA A 96 -16.44 -9.51 23.13
C ALA A 96 -17.04 -10.65 22.29
N GLY A 97 -16.20 -11.52 21.74
CA GLY A 97 -16.62 -12.73 21.04
C GLY A 97 -17.30 -12.52 19.68
N VAL A 98 -17.27 -11.30 19.13
CA VAL A 98 -17.79 -11.05 17.78
C VAL A 98 -16.74 -11.46 16.76
N ALA A 99 -17.11 -12.37 15.86
CA ALA A 99 -16.24 -12.80 14.78
C ALA A 99 -15.99 -11.66 13.78
N PRO A 100 -14.73 -11.48 13.32
CA PRO A 100 -14.43 -10.52 12.27
C PRO A 100 -15.10 -10.92 10.95
N ARG A 101 -15.42 -9.91 10.11
CA ARG A 101 -16.01 -10.13 8.79
C ARG A 101 -14.95 -9.90 7.72
N ARG A 102 -14.92 -10.76 6.73
CA ARG A 102 -14.02 -10.70 5.57
C ARG A 102 -14.83 -10.36 4.33
N ILE A 103 -14.52 -9.24 3.72
CA ILE A 103 -15.19 -8.78 2.50
C ILE A 103 -14.16 -8.81 1.37
N LEU A 104 -14.45 -9.58 0.32
CA LEU A 104 -13.62 -9.67 -0.89
C LEU A 104 -14.33 -9.00 -2.05
N GLN A 105 -13.59 -8.16 -2.77
CA GLN A 105 -14.06 -7.46 -3.94
C GLN A 105 -13.03 -7.58 -5.06
N GLY A 106 -13.47 -7.89 -6.28
CA GLY A 106 -12.62 -7.94 -7.46
C GLY A 106 -12.88 -6.74 -8.38
N SER A 107 -11.83 -6.26 -9.03
CA SER A 107 -11.88 -5.25 -10.08
C SER A 107 -10.87 -5.57 -11.19
N PRO A 108 -11.02 -5.04 -12.42
CA PRO A 108 -9.99 -5.15 -13.43
C PRO A 108 -8.66 -4.55 -12.95
N LEU A 109 -7.53 -5.05 -13.50
CA LEU A 109 -6.25 -4.38 -13.33
C LEU A 109 -6.34 -2.95 -13.89
N PRO A 110 -5.82 -1.95 -13.18
CA PRO A 110 -5.78 -0.58 -13.69
C PRO A 110 -4.93 -0.50 -14.96
N ALA A 111 -5.45 0.15 -15.99
CA ALA A 111 -4.72 0.40 -17.24
C ALA A 111 -3.83 1.65 -17.09
N TYR A 112 -2.67 1.49 -16.46
CA TYR A 112 -1.71 2.58 -16.37
C TYR A 112 -0.94 2.79 -17.68
N PRO A 113 -0.64 4.06 -18.07
CA PRO A 113 0.22 4.33 -19.21
C PRO A 113 1.60 3.68 -19.05
N ALA A 114 2.08 2.96 -20.06
CA ALA A 114 3.39 2.31 -20.02
C ALA A 114 4.54 3.30 -19.76
N GLN A 115 4.35 4.56 -20.14
CA GLN A 115 5.28 5.66 -19.91
C GLN A 115 5.59 5.89 -18.44
N HIS A 116 4.65 5.59 -17.52
CA HIS A 116 4.89 5.72 -16.07
C HIS A 116 6.06 4.83 -15.62
N ALA A 117 6.12 3.59 -16.09
CA ALA A 117 7.22 2.69 -15.78
C ALA A 117 8.48 2.98 -16.63
N GLN A 118 8.31 3.43 -17.88
CA GLN A 118 9.43 3.62 -18.82
C GLN A 118 10.14 4.95 -18.62
N GLN A 119 9.40 6.05 -18.50
CA GLN A 119 9.92 7.42 -18.48
C GLN A 119 9.84 8.04 -17.07
N GLY A 120 9.06 7.43 -16.19
CA GLY A 120 8.81 7.94 -14.85
C GLY A 120 7.63 8.91 -14.76
N VAL A 121 7.22 9.18 -13.53
CA VAL A 121 6.05 10.00 -13.18
C VAL A 121 6.49 11.35 -12.59
N ARG A 122 5.61 12.34 -12.68
CA ARG A 122 5.70 13.58 -11.92
C ARG A 122 4.91 13.41 -10.62
N LEU A 123 5.48 13.83 -9.49
CA LEU A 123 4.79 13.86 -8.22
C LEU A 123 4.17 15.24 -7.96
N PHE A 124 2.94 15.25 -7.46
CA PHE A 124 2.28 16.43 -6.94
C PHE A 124 2.77 16.71 -5.50
N ALA A 125 2.99 17.97 -5.15
CA ALA A 125 3.38 18.36 -3.79
C ALA A 125 2.11 18.53 -2.93
N CYS A 126 1.70 17.50 -2.18
CA CYS A 126 0.50 17.54 -1.37
C CYS A 126 0.64 18.53 -0.20
N SER A 127 -0.38 19.35 0.01
CA SER A 127 -0.49 20.23 1.19
C SER A 127 -0.98 19.46 2.42
N THR A 128 -1.81 18.43 2.20
CA THR A 128 -2.27 17.51 3.25
C THR A 128 -1.08 16.80 3.90
N ARG A 129 -1.07 16.77 5.23
CA ARG A 129 -0.02 16.13 6.03
C ARG A 129 -0.56 14.89 6.72
N LEU A 130 0.29 13.86 6.84
CA LEU A 130 0.00 12.67 7.62
C LEU A 130 0.14 12.98 9.12
N ALA A 131 -0.88 12.70 9.89
CA ALA A 131 -0.81 12.79 11.34
C ALA A 131 0.11 11.71 11.90
N GLN A 132 0.90 12.05 12.91
CA GLN A 132 1.71 11.07 13.62
C GLN A 132 0.86 10.34 14.64
N GLN A 133 0.68 9.03 14.44
CA GLN A 133 0.00 8.14 15.37
C GLN A 133 0.73 6.79 15.43
N PRO A 134 1.73 6.62 16.31
CA PRO A 134 2.57 5.41 16.36
C PRO A 134 1.78 4.10 16.51
N LEU A 135 0.62 4.13 17.18
CA LEU A 135 -0.23 2.95 17.32
C LEU A 135 -0.87 2.49 15.99
N LEU A 136 -1.02 3.39 15.02
CA LEU A 136 -1.60 3.10 13.70
C LEU A 136 -0.55 3.10 12.57
N ALA A 137 0.64 3.61 12.85
CA ALA A 137 1.74 3.72 11.90
C ALA A 137 2.11 2.36 11.29
N GLY A 138 2.30 2.34 9.98
CA GLY A 138 2.58 1.12 9.21
C GLY A 138 1.35 0.27 8.87
N LEU A 139 0.23 0.42 9.58
CA LEU A 139 -0.99 -0.36 9.33
C LEU A 139 -1.76 0.15 8.12
N LYS A 140 -2.30 -0.79 7.34
CA LYS A 140 -3.22 -0.48 6.24
C LYS A 140 -4.67 -0.54 6.74
N HIS A 141 -5.00 0.38 7.68
CA HIS A 141 -6.33 0.49 8.29
C HIS A 141 -7.33 1.26 7.41
N LEU A 142 -8.63 1.18 7.70
CA LEU A 142 -9.70 1.76 6.87
C LEU A 142 -9.81 3.29 6.94
N ASN A 143 -9.19 3.94 7.93
CA ASN A 143 -9.21 5.40 8.06
C ASN A 143 -8.21 6.04 7.09
N ARG A 144 -8.67 6.39 5.88
CA ARG A 144 -7.86 6.90 4.76
C ARG A 144 -8.28 8.30 4.30
N LEU A 145 -8.85 9.12 5.18
CA LEU A 145 -9.28 10.47 4.81
C LEU A 145 -8.11 11.38 4.42
N GLU A 146 -6.94 11.23 5.03
CA GLU A 146 -5.74 11.98 4.66
C GLU A 146 -5.37 11.70 3.19
N GLN A 147 -5.36 10.43 2.76
CA GLN A 147 -5.09 10.07 1.38
C GLN A 147 -6.18 10.54 0.41
N VAL A 148 -7.45 10.52 0.84
CA VAL A 148 -8.57 11.04 0.04
C VAL A 148 -8.43 12.55 -0.16
N LEU A 149 -8.13 13.30 0.91
CA LEU A 149 -7.90 14.74 0.84
C LEU A 149 -6.69 15.07 -0.03
N ALA A 150 -5.56 14.41 0.20
CA ALA A 150 -4.38 14.60 -0.61
C ALA A 150 -4.64 14.32 -2.09
N ARG A 151 -5.32 13.20 -2.42
CA ARG A 151 -5.65 12.86 -3.82
C ARG A 151 -6.57 13.89 -4.47
N ALA A 152 -7.41 14.56 -3.72
CA ALA A 152 -8.31 15.59 -4.22
C ALA A 152 -7.61 16.92 -4.59
N GLU A 153 -6.33 17.10 -4.20
CA GLU A 153 -5.60 18.35 -4.43
C GLU A 153 -5.21 18.57 -5.91
N TRP A 154 -5.24 17.54 -6.76
CA TRP A 154 -4.93 17.69 -8.19
C TRP A 154 -5.93 16.94 -9.07
N GLN A 155 -6.20 17.51 -10.25
CA GLN A 155 -7.12 16.97 -11.26
C GLN A 155 -6.48 16.86 -12.64
N ASP A 156 -5.24 17.34 -12.79
CA ASP A 156 -4.52 17.28 -14.05
C ASP A 156 -4.03 15.85 -14.35
N THR A 157 -3.59 15.64 -15.59
CA THR A 157 -3.04 14.36 -16.06
C THR A 157 -1.52 14.28 -16.00
N GLU A 158 -0.84 15.37 -15.59
CA GLU A 158 0.62 15.41 -15.49
C GLU A 158 1.13 14.68 -14.25
N HIS A 159 0.38 14.77 -13.15
CA HIS A 159 0.73 14.17 -11.89
C HIS A 159 0.06 12.81 -11.75
N ALA A 160 0.86 11.74 -11.70
CA ALA A 160 0.35 10.38 -11.55
C ALA A 160 0.27 9.94 -10.10
N GLU A 161 0.97 10.63 -9.20
CA GLU A 161 1.06 10.34 -7.77
C GLU A 161 1.30 11.64 -7.00
N GLY A 162 1.01 11.68 -5.70
CA GLY A 162 1.30 12.81 -4.82
C GLY A 162 2.32 12.45 -3.76
N LEU A 163 3.22 13.36 -3.41
CA LEU A 163 4.16 13.18 -2.30
C LEU A 163 3.54 13.71 -1.01
N MET A 164 3.49 12.88 0.01
CA MET A 164 2.96 13.23 1.33
C MET A 164 4.08 13.35 2.36
N LEU A 165 4.04 14.44 3.10
CA LEU A 165 4.87 14.68 4.27
C LEU A 165 4.03 14.48 5.52
N ASP A 166 4.68 14.25 6.66
CA ASP A 166 3.99 14.30 7.95
C ASP A 166 3.91 15.72 8.52
N THR A 167 3.27 15.84 9.68
CA THR A 167 3.11 17.12 10.40
C THR A 167 4.42 17.72 10.88
N SER A 168 5.53 16.98 10.90
CA SER A 168 6.88 17.47 11.20
C SER A 168 7.67 17.88 9.94
N GLY A 169 7.10 17.71 8.73
CA GLY A 169 7.75 18.01 7.47
C GLY A 169 8.66 16.90 6.94
N ARG A 170 8.64 15.70 7.52
CA ARG A 170 9.38 14.54 6.98
C ARG A 170 8.68 14.00 5.74
N VAL A 171 9.44 13.59 4.74
CA VAL A 171 8.95 12.86 3.58
C VAL A 171 8.60 11.44 3.99
N ILE A 172 7.37 11.01 3.73
CA ILE A 172 6.86 9.72 4.21
C ILE A 172 6.59 8.74 3.06
N GLU A 173 5.62 9.07 2.21
CA GLU A 173 5.13 8.15 1.17
C GLU A 173 4.41 8.89 0.05
N GLY A 174 4.01 8.19 -1.01
CA GLY A 174 3.01 8.68 -1.94
C GLY A 174 1.59 8.50 -1.39
N VAL A 175 0.59 9.06 -2.08
CA VAL A 175 -0.82 8.91 -1.66
C VAL A 175 -1.26 7.44 -1.65
N PHE A 176 -0.72 6.62 -2.58
CA PHE A 176 -1.02 5.18 -2.69
C PHE A 176 0.23 4.31 -2.93
N SER A 177 1.42 4.83 -2.62
CA SER A 177 2.72 4.18 -2.83
C SER A 177 3.71 4.50 -1.73
N ASN A 178 4.79 3.71 -1.60
CA ASN A 178 5.95 4.08 -0.79
C ASN A 178 7.04 4.67 -1.69
N LEU A 179 7.91 5.48 -1.08
CA LEU A 179 9.00 6.19 -1.75
C LEU A 179 10.34 5.56 -1.40
N PHE A 180 11.23 5.52 -2.38
CA PHE A 180 12.65 5.23 -2.22
C PHE A 180 13.48 6.29 -2.92
N LEU A 181 14.63 6.59 -2.34
CA LEU A 181 15.68 7.42 -2.91
C LEU A 181 16.92 6.58 -3.14
N VAL A 182 17.68 6.88 -4.17
CA VAL A 182 19.05 6.38 -4.34
C VAL A 182 19.99 7.56 -4.17
N ARG A 183 21.02 7.41 -3.33
CA ARG A 183 22.09 8.39 -3.15
C ARG A 183 23.42 7.66 -2.97
N ASP A 184 24.41 7.99 -3.81
CA ASP A 184 25.73 7.36 -3.78
C ASP A 184 25.68 5.82 -3.85
N GLY A 185 24.70 5.26 -4.58
CA GLY A 185 24.46 3.82 -4.69
C GLY A 185 23.76 3.17 -3.48
N GLU A 186 23.47 3.90 -2.43
CA GLU A 186 22.67 3.46 -1.28
C GLU A 186 21.18 3.71 -1.52
N LEU A 187 20.35 2.74 -1.16
CA LEU A 187 18.89 2.83 -1.20
C LEU A 187 18.36 3.36 0.14
N LEU A 188 17.57 4.42 0.11
CA LEU A 188 16.97 5.04 1.28
C LEU A 188 15.44 4.96 1.21
N THR A 189 14.78 4.68 2.32
CA THR A 189 13.31 4.74 2.42
C THR A 189 12.89 5.27 3.78
N ALA A 190 11.70 5.91 3.84
CA ALA A 190 11.22 6.54 5.05
C ALA A 190 11.01 5.57 6.22
N ASP A 191 11.35 6.02 7.44
CA ASP A 191 10.91 5.38 8.67
C ASP A 191 9.40 5.62 8.87
N LEU A 192 8.65 4.51 8.93
CA LEU A 192 7.20 4.49 9.05
C LEU A 192 6.74 4.16 10.48
N SER A 193 7.59 4.36 11.49
CA SER A 193 7.25 4.07 12.89
C SER A 193 6.25 5.05 13.51
N ARG A 194 6.05 6.22 12.87
CA ARG A 194 5.19 7.29 13.40
C ARG A 194 3.93 7.54 12.57
N CYS A 195 3.96 7.28 11.26
CA CYS A 195 2.82 7.41 10.33
C CYS A 195 3.13 6.68 9.01
N GLY A 196 2.19 6.70 8.07
CA GLY A 196 2.32 6.03 6.77
C GLY A 196 1.91 4.57 6.80
N VAL A 197 2.02 3.90 5.66
CA VAL A 197 1.69 2.48 5.45
C VAL A 197 2.95 1.69 5.09
N ALA A 198 3.26 0.64 5.84
CA ALA A 198 4.33 -0.30 5.49
C ALA A 198 3.89 -1.16 4.28
N GLY A 199 4.20 -0.69 3.07
CA GLY A 199 3.78 -1.33 1.82
C GLY A 199 4.41 -2.70 1.62
N VAL A 200 3.66 -3.66 1.09
CA VAL A 200 4.17 -5.02 0.85
C VAL A 200 5.23 -5.04 -0.25
N MET A 201 5.09 -4.25 -1.31
CA MET A 201 6.15 -4.10 -2.30
C MET A 201 7.40 -3.45 -1.68
N ARG A 202 7.23 -2.47 -0.77
CA ARG A 202 8.35 -1.90 -0.02
C ARG A 202 9.06 -2.98 0.81
N ALA A 203 8.33 -3.80 1.54
CA ALA A 203 8.91 -4.90 2.33
C ALA A 203 9.68 -5.88 1.44
N ALA A 204 9.06 -6.35 0.36
CA ALA A 204 9.69 -7.24 -0.60
C ALA A 204 10.96 -6.65 -1.23
N LEU A 205 10.98 -5.35 -1.54
CA LEU A 205 12.18 -4.67 -2.09
C LEU A 205 13.28 -4.52 -1.04
N ILE A 206 12.96 -4.35 0.24
CA ILE A 206 13.93 -4.32 1.33
C ILE A 206 14.64 -5.68 1.44
N ASP A 207 13.87 -6.78 1.45
CA ASP A 207 14.43 -8.14 1.51
C ASP A 207 15.28 -8.44 0.27
N GLN A 208 14.79 -8.12 -0.93
CA GLN A 208 15.51 -8.32 -2.18
C GLN A 208 16.77 -7.45 -2.30
N ALA A 209 16.79 -6.27 -1.71
CA ALA A 209 17.98 -5.43 -1.65
C ALA A 209 19.09 -6.11 -0.82
N ALA A 210 18.72 -6.68 0.34
CA ALA A 210 19.64 -7.44 1.17
C ALA A 210 20.23 -8.65 0.42
N ASP A 211 19.37 -9.44 -0.24
CA ASP A 211 19.79 -10.62 -1.02
C ASP A 211 20.70 -10.24 -2.22
N ALA A 212 20.48 -9.08 -2.81
CA ALA A 212 21.25 -8.56 -3.94
C ALA A 212 22.52 -7.79 -3.53
N GLY A 213 22.82 -7.67 -2.23
CA GLY A 213 23.95 -6.92 -1.70
C GLY A 213 23.86 -5.41 -1.93
N ILE A 214 22.64 -4.88 -2.05
CA ILE A 214 22.39 -3.43 -2.21
C ILE A 214 22.29 -2.83 -0.81
N SER A 215 23.15 -1.83 -0.51
CA SER A 215 23.05 -1.08 0.74
C SER A 215 21.71 -0.40 0.85
N LEU A 216 21.02 -0.56 1.99
CA LEU A 216 19.69 0.02 2.24
C LEU A 216 19.62 0.56 3.66
N ARG A 217 19.02 1.73 3.80
CA ARG A 217 18.78 2.37 5.09
C ARG A 217 17.34 2.86 5.20
N ILE A 218 16.69 2.48 6.28
CA ILE A 218 15.40 3.03 6.71
C ILE A 218 15.71 4.20 7.64
N THR A 219 15.27 5.40 7.28
CA THR A 219 15.64 6.63 8.00
C THR A 219 14.56 7.71 7.84
N ASP A 220 14.64 8.76 8.66
CA ASP A 220 13.88 9.98 8.41
C ASP A 220 14.38 10.63 7.12
N LEU A 221 13.46 10.94 6.22
CA LEU A 221 13.74 11.61 4.97
C LEU A 221 13.21 13.05 5.01
N SER A 222 13.97 13.96 4.44
CA SER A 222 13.63 15.38 4.27
C SER A 222 13.49 15.74 2.79
N LEU A 223 12.98 16.93 2.49
CA LEU A 223 13.01 17.47 1.13
C LEU A 223 14.43 17.68 0.63
N GLN A 224 15.39 17.97 1.52
CA GLN A 224 16.81 18.08 1.16
C GLN A 224 17.39 16.73 0.71
N ASP A 225 16.96 15.60 1.30
CA ASP A 225 17.38 14.28 0.84
C ASP A 225 16.87 14.00 -0.58
N LEU A 226 15.66 14.48 -0.94
CA LEU A 226 15.16 14.44 -2.31
C LEU A 226 16.03 15.26 -3.27
N GLU A 227 16.43 16.47 -2.87
CA GLU A 227 17.31 17.34 -3.69
C GLU A 227 18.67 16.69 -3.97
N GLN A 228 19.17 15.88 -3.03
CA GLN A 228 20.47 15.22 -3.12
C GLN A 228 20.39 13.81 -3.72
N ALA A 229 19.19 13.33 -4.06
CA ALA A 229 19.01 11.99 -4.60
C ALA A 229 19.46 11.89 -6.07
N ASP A 230 20.16 10.81 -6.41
CA ASP A 230 20.53 10.47 -7.79
C ASP A 230 19.33 9.88 -8.55
N GLU A 231 18.52 9.06 -7.86
CA GLU A 231 17.32 8.45 -8.39
C GLU A 231 16.21 8.50 -7.34
N VAL A 232 14.97 8.63 -7.80
CA VAL A 232 13.77 8.56 -6.97
C VAL A 232 12.77 7.62 -7.62
N PHE A 233 12.12 6.78 -6.84
CA PHE A 233 11.02 5.97 -7.33
C PHE A 233 9.93 5.73 -6.28
N VAL A 234 8.74 5.41 -6.77
CA VAL A 234 7.61 5.00 -5.95
C VAL A 234 7.18 3.58 -6.28
N CYS A 235 6.63 2.85 -5.29
CA CYS A 235 6.25 1.47 -5.48
C CYS A 235 4.94 1.09 -4.77
N ASN A 236 4.20 0.16 -5.35
CA ASN A 236 3.11 -0.54 -4.68
C ASN A 236 2.92 -1.96 -5.23
N SER A 237 2.03 -2.74 -4.59
CA SER A 237 1.75 -4.15 -4.92
C SER A 237 0.91 -4.37 -6.19
N VAL A 238 0.53 -3.33 -6.92
CA VAL A 238 -0.29 -3.45 -8.14
C VAL A 238 0.51 -3.17 -9.39
N TYR A 239 1.24 -2.05 -9.43
CA TYR A 239 2.04 -1.66 -10.60
C TYR A 239 3.54 -1.93 -10.47
N GLY A 240 4.03 -2.33 -9.29
CA GLY A 240 5.46 -2.51 -9.05
C GLY A 240 6.16 -1.20 -8.76
N ILE A 241 7.06 -0.75 -9.65
CA ILE A 241 7.87 0.47 -9.48
C ILE A 241 7.63 1.44 -10.62
N TRP A 242 7.39 2.70 -10.29
CA TRP A 242 7.47 3.84 -11.19
C TRP A 242 8.65 4.73 -10.78
N PRO A 243 9.62 4.98 -11.69
CA PRO A 243 10.60 6.03 -11.47
C PRO A 243 9.90 7.37 -11.28
N VAL A 244 10.46 8.25 -10.47
CA VAL A 244 10.02 9.64 -10.38
C VAL A 244 10.93 10.47 -11.28
N ARG A 245 10.35 11.17 -12.25
CA ARG A 245 11.09 12.06 -13.16
C ARG A 245 11.07 13.52 -12.74
N ALA A 246 10.09 13.90 -11.91
CA ALA A 246 9.98 15.30 -11.46
C ALA A 246 9.18 15.43 -10.15
N PHE A 247 9.59 16.38 -9.32
CA PHE A 247 8.87 16.89 -8.16
C PHE A 247 9.19 18.37 -7.97
N ALA A 248 8.18 19.24 -7.96
CA ALA A 248 8.36 20.69 -7.97
C ALA A 248 9.34 21.12 -9.10
N SER A 249 10.48 21.74 -8.74
CA SER A 249 11.56 22.13 -9.67
C SER A 249 12.62 21.05 -9.86
N LEU A 250 12.60 19.97 -9.07
CA LEU A 250 13.55 18.87 -9.14
C LEU A 250 13.24 17.93 -10.29
N ASN A 251 14.28 17.39 -10.94
CA ASN A 251 14.13 16.44 -12.05
C ASN A 251 15.16 15.33 -11.93
N TRP A 252 14.75 14.12 -12.26
CA TRP A 252 15.59 12.91 -12.29
C TRP A 252 15.38 12.14 -13.58
N SER A 253 16.39 11.39 -13.99
CA SER A 253 16.27 10.35 -15.00
C SER A 253 16.12 8.99 -14.31
N PRO A 254 15.34 8.06 -14.88
CA PRO A 254 15.29 6.70 -14.36
C PRO A 254 16.68 6.06 -14.39
N GLY A 255 17.28 5.85 -13.23
CA GLY A 255 18.66 5.39 -13.11
C GLY A 255 18.80 3.86 -13.07
N PRO A 256 20.05 3.36 -13.03
CA PRO A 256 20.35 1.94 -13.16
C PRO A 256 19.82 1.11 -11.98
N LEU A 257 19.86 1.63 -10.75
CA LEU A 257 19.38 0.91 -9.60
C LEU A 257 17.86 0.77 -9.61
N THR A 258 17.15 1.85 -9.95
CA THR A 258 15.69 1.82 -10.17
C THR A 258 15.33 0.78 -11.25
N ARG A 259 16.09 0.70 -12.35
CA ARG A 259 15.84 -0.29 -13.41
C ARG A 259 16.06 -1.72 -12.96
N LYS A 260 17.11 -1.97 -12.18
CA LYS A 260 17.39 -3.28 -11.57
C LYS A 260 16.23 -3.70 -10.66
N LEU A 261 15.77 -2.79 -9.78
CA LEU A 261 14.66 -3.05 -8.86
C LEU A 261 13.31 -3.20 -9.58
N GLN A 262 13.09 -2.50 -10.69
CA GLN A 262 11.90 -2.72 -11.55
C GLN A 262 11.83 -4.14 -12.10
N ALA A 263 12.98 -4.71 -12.52
CA ALA A 263 13.01 -6.09 -13.00
C ALA A 263 12.67 -7.07 -11.86
N ILE A 264 13.24 -6.88 -10.68
CA ILE A 264 12.92 -7.67 -9.48
C ILE A 264 11.44 -7.56 -9.11
N ALA A 265 10.89 -6.34 -9.03
CA ALA A 265 9.49 -6.10 -8.71
C ALA A 265 8.54 -6.79 -9.70
N ARG A 266 8.89 -6.83 -10.98
CA ARG A 266 8.11 -7.54 -12.01
C ARG A 266 8.09 -9.04 -11.74
N THR A 267 9.25 -9.65 -11.50
CA THR A 267 9.34 -11.08 -11.14
C THR A 267 8.50 -11.41 -9.91
N LEU A 268 8.54 -10.56 -8.88
CA LEU A 268 7.75 -10.72 -7.65
C LEU A 268 6.24 -10.62 -7.88
N LEU A 269 5.80 -9.79 -8.83
CA LEU A 269 4.39 -9.65 -9.17
C LEU A 269 3.86 -10.78 -10.06
N ASP A 270 4.75 -11.43 -10.82
CA ASP A 270 4.40 -12.51 -11.75
C ASP A 270 4.53 -13.90 -11.10
N ALA A 271 5.17 -14.01 -9.90
CA ALA A 271 5.31 -15.25 -9.13
C ALA A 271 3.98 -15.64 -8.46
#